data_bc792dbf67bc4091736723c3783d8f50
#
_entry.id   bc792dbf67bc4091736723c3783d8f50
#
_cell.length_a   1.000
_cell.length_b   1.000
_cell.length_c   1.000
_cell.angle_alpha   90.00
_cell.angle_beta   90.00
_cell.angle_gamma   90.00
#
_symmetry.space_group_name_H-M   'P 1'
#
loop_
_entity.id
_entity.type
_entity.pdbx_description
1 polymer ?
#
loop_
_entity_poly.entity_id
_entity_poly.type
_entity_poly.pdbx_seq_one_letter_code
_entity_poly.pdbx_strand_id
1 'polypeptide(L)'
;MRCWTERFLALRVVLSSALLTHAGCARAAPDPTDGETVGLWDAHSHLSWYGEAALDSLVRYGVVGVRDVGGDARQLRQWRDEINRGERRGPKIFFAGPVIDGPKKSTKFCVIVRTADEGRRAVDSLAELGVNFIKTHNGMSPEVYFAVIRAAHARHLKVASHLTRGVPVWVAADSGVDSFEHAAESMLSSPLYAGYARTIEEAKAWWRSPAGDTMLVRLGRQHIVVDPTLVTYRGVAMSYPPGAERDAWLNTFRFLEELTGRMHRAGIVLLAGSDFVAPGELVVPGRSLLEEIRLLEESGLTHREALDAASINVVRWLEKR
;
A
#
# COMPACT_ATOMS: atom_id res chain seq x y z
N MET A 1 33.16 0.94 19.11
CA MET A 1 32.73 -0.01 20.13
C MET A 1 32.07 0.73 21.29
N ARG A 2 30.79 0.88 21.31
CA ARG A 2 29.97 1.09 22.51
C ARG A 2 28.57 0.58 22.21
N CYS A 3 28.17 -0.35 23.03
CA CYS A 3 26.95 -1.16 23.04
C CYS A 3 25.71 -0.28 23.21
N TRP A 4 24.71 -0.46 22.36
CA TRP A 4 23.36 0.04 22.58
C TRP A 4 22.51 -1.13 23.07
N THR A 5 22.31 -1.17 24.37
CA THR A 5 21.42 -2.12 25.04
C THR A 5 20.00 -1.55 25.04
N GLU A 6 19.13 -2.28 24.42
CA GLU A 6 17.71 -2.56 24.63
C GLU A 6 16.91 -1.71 25.62
N ARG A 7 15.82 -1.11 25.09
CA ARG A 7 14.55 -0.96 25.83
C ARG A 7 13.41 -1.34 24.88
N PHE A 8 13.09 -2.63 24.83
CA PHE A 8 11.84 -3.10 24.25
C PHE A 8 10.76 -3.16 25.32
N LEU A 9 9.70 -2.37 25.16
CA LEU A 9 8.47 -2.52 25.91
C LEU A 9 7.69 -3.68 25.30
N ALA A 10 7.62 -4.80 26.01
CA ALA A 10 6.82 -5.96 25.63
C ALA A 10 5.32 -5.63 25.76
N LEU A 11 4.61 -5.55 24.66
CA LEU A 11 3.15 -5.49 24.62
C LEU A 11 2.59 -6.87 24.99
N ARG A 12 2.09 -7.02 26.23
CA ARG A 12 1.40 -8.24 26.68
C ARG A 12 -0.01 -8.27 26.05
N VAL A 13 -0.22 -9.21 25.16
CA VAL A 13 -1.56 -9.60 24.69
C VAL A 13 -2.20 -10.48 25.79
N VAL A 14 -3.25 -10.01 26.40
CA VAL A 14 -4.08 -10.79 27.35
C VAL A 14 -5.13 -11.53 26.54
N LEU A 15 -5.00 -12.85 26.43
CA LEU A 15 -6.03 -13.76 25.93
C LEU A 15 -6.99 -14.09 27.09
N SER A 16 -8.21 -13.58 27.03
CA SER A 16 -9.28 -14.02 27.94
C SER A 16 -10.19 -15.00 27.21
N SER A 17 -10.15 -16.26 27.63
CA SER A 17 -11.06 -17.32 27.16
C SER A 17 -12.33 -17.26 28.02
N ALA A 18 -13.48 -16.98 27.41
CA ALA A 18 -14.79 -17.18 28.02
C ALA A 18 -15.60 -18.15 27.19
N LEU A 19 -15.86 -19.34 27.75
CA LEU A 19 -16.84 -20.31 27.25
C LEU A 19 -18.24 -19.81 27.60
N LEU A 20 -19.15 -19.70 26.63
CA LEU A 20 -20.58 -19.54 26.85
C LEU A 20 -21.40 -20.42 25.88
N THR A 21 -22.38 -21.07 26.47
CA THR A 21 -23.27 -22.10 25.96
C THR A 21 -24.31 -21.59 24.95
N HIS A 22 -24.71 -22.43 24.00
CA HIS A 22 -25.62 -22.18 22.90
C HIS A 22 -27.06 -21.88 23.29
N ALA A 23 -27.64 -20.87 22.62
CA ALA A 23 -29.06 -20.82 22.26
C ALA A 23 -29.17 -20.15 20.89
N GLY A 24 -29.77 -20.84 19.91
CA GLY A 24 -29.79 -20.43 18.51
C GLY A 24 -30.73 -19.26 18.23
N CYS A 25 -30.16 -18.25 17.59
CA CYS A 25 -30.82 -17.29 16.72
C CYS A 25 -29.84 -17.03 15.57
N ALA A 26 -30.30 -17.12 14.33
CA ALA A 26 -29.51 -16.77 13.17
C ALA A 26 -29.07 -15.31 13.28
N ARG A 27 -27.83 -15.11 13.72
CA ARG A 27 -27.19 -13.80 13.85
C ARG A 27 -26.60 -13.45 12.48
N ALA A 28 -26.94 -12.27 11.98
CA ALA A 28 -26.17 -11.62 10.92
C ALA A 28 -24.67 -11.70 11.25
N ALA A 29 -23.82 -11.95 10.26
CA ALA A 29 -22.38 -11.96 10.47
C ALA A 29 -21.98 -10.68 11.22
N PRO A 30 -21.19 -10.77 12.32
CA PRO A 30 -20.80 -9.58 13.07
C PRO A 30 -20.04 -8.64 12.14
N ASP A 31 -20.39 -7.35 12.22
CA ASP A 31 -19.58 -6.27 11.66
C ASP A 31 -18.17 -6.44 12.25
N PRO A 32 -17.09 -6.55 11.46
CA PRO A 32 -15.74 -6.70 11.97
C PRO A 32 -15.26 -5.50 12.82
N THR A 33 -16.12 -4.53 13.07
CA THR A 33 -15.87 -3.35 13.90
C THR A 33 -16.24 -3.53 15.39
N ASP A 34 -16.91 -4.63 15.77
CA ASP A 34 -17.29 -4.88 17.17
C ASP A 34 -16.17 -5.59 17.96
N GLY A 35 -15.13 -4.85 18.34
CA GLY A 35 -14.24 -5.22 19.46
C GLY A 35 -13.23 -6.33 19.21
N GLU A 36 -13.19 -6.98 18.05
CA GLU A 36 -12.11 -7.90 17.69
C GLU A 36 -10.86 -7.09 17.30
N THR A 37 -9.76 -7.34 17.99
CA THR A 37 -8.44 -6.84 17.60
C THR A 37 -8.08 -7.42 16.25
N VAL A 38 -8.33 -6.68 15.18
CA VAL A 38 -7.80 -6.99 13.86
C VAL A 38 -6.27 -6.90 13.99
N GLY A 39 -5.54 -8.00 13.80
CA GLY A 39 -4.09 -7.99 13.84
C GLY A 39 -3.49 -7.09 12.75
N LEU A 40 -2.16 -6.93 12.76
CA LEU A 40 -1.47 -6.07 11.80
C LEU A 40 -1.53 -6.64 10.38
N TRP A 41 -1.77 -5.76 9.42
CA TRP A 41 -1.79 -6.03 7.98
C TRP A 41 -0.79 -5.13 7.27
N ASP A 42 0.09 -5.71 6.48
CA ASP A 42 0.98 -4.95 5.61
C ASP A 42 0.28 -4.69 4.27
N ALA A 43 -0.07 -3.43 4.02
CA ALA A 43 -0.83 -3.02 2.84
C ALA A 43 -0.02 -3.03 1.54
N HIS A 44 1.32 -3.12 1.63
CA HIS A 44 2.20 -3.06 0.47
C HIS A 44 3.39 -4.00 0.63
N SER A 45 3.22 -5.20 0.14
CA SER A 45 4.27 -6.22 0.24
C SER A 45 4.63 -6.80 -1.14
N HIS A 46 5.81 -7.41 -1.21
CA HIS A 46 6.37 -8.06 -2.38
C HIS A 46 7.03 -9.38 -2.01
N LEU A 47 6.23 -10.35 -1.58
CA LEU A 47 6.71 -11.64 -1.04
C LEU A 47 7.63 -12.39 -2.00
N SER A 48 7.27 -12.43 -3.30
CA SER A 48 8.08 -13.15 -4.31
C SER A 48 9.46 -12.54 -4.56
N TRP A 49 9.67 -11.28 -4.18
CA TRP A 49 10.98 -10.64 -4.28
C TRP A 49 11.90 -11.02 -3.13
N TYR A 50 11.34 -11.10 -1.95
CA TYR A 50 12.07 -11.44 -0.73
C TYR A 50 12.24 -12.95 -0.53
N GLY A 51 11.27 -13.72 -1.04
CA GLY A 51 11.22 -15.16 -0.88
C GLY A 51 10.52 -15.63 0.40
N GLU A 52 10.60 -16.92 0.66
CA GLU A 52 9.87 -17.61 1.74
C GLU A 52 10.21 -17.07 3.14
N ALA A 53 11.44 -16.60 3.34
CA ALA A 53 11.87 -15.98 4.60
C ALA A 53 11.03 -14.78 5.03
N ALA A 54 10.35 -14.11 4.07
CA ALA A 54 9.43 -13.03 4.38
C ALA A 54 8.23 -13.50 5.22
N LEU A 55 7.72 -14.71 4.97
CA LEU A 55 6.54 -15.24 5.66
C LEU A 55 6.80 -15.38 7.17
N ASP A 56 7.94 -16.00 7.52
CA ASP A 56 8.33 -16.17 8.93
C ASP A 56 8.65 -14.84 9.59
N SER A 57 9.29 -13.93 8.87
CA SER A 57 9.60 -12.59 9.38
C SER A 57 8.31 -11.82 9.71
N LEU A 58 7.36 -11.77 8.79
CA LEU A 58 6.07 -11.10 8.99
C LEU A 58 5.35 -11.61 10.24
N VAL A 59 5.20 -12.94 10.37
CA VAL A 59 4.53 -13.55 11.53
C VAL A 59 5.28 -13.24 12.84
N ARG A 60 6.62 -13.20 12.82
CA ARG A 60 7.44 -12.85 13.99
C ARG A 60 7.15 -11.45 14.51
N TYR A 61 6.85 -10.51 13.61
CA TYR A 61 6.49 -9.13 13.94
C TYR A 61 4.99 -8.91 14.14
N GLY A 62 4.18 -10.00 14.21
CA GLY A 62 2.75 -9.92 14.50
C GLY A 62 1.87 -9.56 13.30
N VAL A 63 2.39 -9.62 12.07
CA VAL A 63 1.61 -9.40 10.86
C VAL A 63 0.77 -10.64 10.57
N VAL A 64 -0.55 -10.48 10.52
CA VAL A 64 -1.52 -11.56 10.31
C VAL A 64 -2.03 -11.63 8.87
N GLY A 65 -1.83 -10.59 8.08
CA GLY A 65 -2.23 -10.53 6.67
C GLY A 65 -1.39 -9.56 5.86
N VAL A 66 -1.36 -9.77 4.56
CA VAL A 66 -0.65 -8.91 3.61
C VAL A 66 -1.47 -8.67 2.35
N ARG A 67 -1.28 -7.48 1.78
CA ARG A 67 -1.68 -7.13 0.42
C ARG A 67 -0.42 -7.14 -0.44
N ASP A 68 -0.18 -8.24 -1.18
CA ASP A 68 0.96 -8.35 -2.08
C ASP A 68 0.64 -7.67 -3.41
N VAL A 69 1.32 -6.57 -3.67
CA VAL A 69 1.04 -5.69 -4.80
C VAL A 69 1.96 -5.95 -6.01
N GLY A 70 2.68 -7.07 -6.03
CA GLY A 70 3.49 -7.43 -7.20
C GLY A 70 4.40 -8.61 -6.96
N GLY A 71 4.10 -9.75 -7.60
CA GLY A 71 4.87 -10.97 -7.44
C GLY A 71 4.49 -12.06 -8.45
N ASP A 72 5.06 -13.25 -8.27
CA ASP A 72 4.68 -14.44 -9.05
C ASP A 72 3.32 -14.97 -8.57
N ALA A 73 2.31 -14.84 -9.43
CA ALA A 73 0.94 -15.24 -9.08
C ALA A 73 0.81 -16.74 -8.72
N ARG A 74 1.61 -17.63 -9.34
CA ARG A 74 1.54 -19.07 -9.05
C ARG A 74 2.15 -19.37 -7.69
N GLN A 75 3.28 -18.77 -7.39
CA GLN A 75 3.94 -18.90 -6.09
C GLN A 75 3.08 -18.33 -4.96
N LEU A 76 2.52 -17.10 -5.16
CA LEU A 76 1.67 -16.44 -4.16
C LEU A 76 0.38 -17.24 -3.91
N ARG A 77 -0.23 -17.78 -4.97
CA ARG A 77 -1.39 -18.67 -4.87
C ARG A 77 -1.05 -19.95 -4.09
N GLN A 78 0.07 -20.59 -4.41
CA GLN A 78 0.54 -21.78 -3.70
C GLN A 78 0.70 -21.49 -2.21
N TRP A 79 1.45 -20.45 -1.84
CA TRP A 79 1.66 -20.08 -0.43
C TRP A 79 0.35 -19.74 0.28
N ARG A 80 -0.53 -18.96 -0.36
CA ARG A 80 -1.86 -18.66 0.19
C ARG A 80 -2.64 -19.93 0.49
N ASP A 81 -2.69 -20.85 -0.46
CA ASP A 81 -3.48 -22.08 -0.34
C ASP A 81 -2.89 -23.01 0.72
N GLU A 82 -1.56 -23.13 0.82
CA GLU A 82 -0.86 -23.87 1.88
C GLU A 82 -1.11 -23.27 3.27
N ILE A 83 -1.04 -21.94 3.39
CA ILE A 83 -1.32 -21.21 4.65
C ILE A 83 -2.79 -21.42 5.07
N ASN A 84 -3.73 -21.32 4.14
CA ASN A 84 -5.16 -21.50 4.41
C ASN A 84 -5.49 -22.91 4.87
N ARG A 85 -4.73 -23.93 4.46
CA ARG A 85 -4.85 -25.32 4.92
C ARG A 85 -4.06 -25.63 6.20
N GLY A 86 -3.29 -24.68 6.73
CA GLY A 86 -2.43 -24.87 7.89
C GLY A 86 -1.15 -25.69 7.59
N GLU A 87 -0.82 -25.91 6.33
CA GLU A 87 0.37 -26.66 5.89
C GLU A 87 1.64 -25.80 5.90
N ARG A 88 1.46 -24.49 5.90
CA ARG A 88 2.55 -23.50 5.96
C ARG A 88 2.23 -22.43 6.99
N ARG A 89 3.25 -22.01 7.74
CA ARG A 89 3.16 -20.83 8.60
C ARG A 89 3.34 -19.56 7.78
N GLY A 90 2.46 -18.58 7.95
CA GLY A 90 2.52 -17.30 7.25
C GLY A 90 1.30 -16.45 7.53
N PRO A 91 1.32 -15.16 7.13
CA PRO A 91 0.15 -14.30 7.16
C PRO A 91 -0.87 -14.70 6.08
N LYS A 92 -2.13 -14.28 6.22
CA LYS A 92 -3.10 -14.34 5.12
C LYS A 92 -2.58 -13.54 3.91
N ILE A 93 -2.69 -14.11 2.70
CA ILE A 93 -2.16 -13.48 1.48
C ILE A 93 -3.31 -13.07 0.56
N PHE A 94 -3.41 -11.77 0.27
CA PHE A 94 -4.19 -11.21 -0.82
C PHE A 94 -3.20 -10.63 -1.82
N PHE A 95 -3.34 -10.95 -3.12
CA PHE A 95 -2.30 -10.62 -4.08
C PHE A 95 -2.84 -10.15 -5.43
N ALA A 96 -2.06 -9.26 -6.08
CA ALA A 96 -2.29 -8.81 -7.44
C ALA A 96 -1.62 -9.70 -8.50
N GLY A 97 -0.62 -10.49 -8.13
CA GLY A 97 0.24 -11.16 -9.11
C GLY A 97 1.15 -10.18 -9.85
N PRO A 98 1.53 -10.47 -11.11
CA PRO A 98 2.37 -9.58 -11.90
C PRO A 98 1.71 -8.21 -12.11
N VAL A 99 2.50 -7.17 -11.94
CA VAL A 99 2.08 -5.78 -12.15
C VAL A 99 1.79 -5.52 -13.63
N ILE A 100 0.70 -4.85 -13.98
CA ILE A 100 0.47 -4.39 -15.37
C ILE A 100 1.24 -3.08 -15.60
N ASP A 101 2.15 -3.07 -16.57
CA ASP A 101 3.04 -1.94 -16.86
C ASP A 101 3.17 -1.66 -18.35
N GLY A 102 3.73 -0.52 -18.71
CA GLY A 102 4.00 -0.10 -20.07
C GLY A 102 5.30 -0.66 -20.67
N PRO A 103 5.69 -0.19 -21.88
CA PRO A 103 6.82 -0.73 -22.64
C PRO A 103 8.17 -0.71 -21.92
N LYS A 104 8.37 0.23 -21.01
CA LYS A 104 9.57 0.28 -20.17
C LYS A 104 9.32 -0.58 -18.95
N LYS A 105 9.80 -1.82 -19.01
CA LYS A 105 9.73 -2.76 -17.89
C LYS A 105 10.34 -2.16 -16.63
N SER A 106 9.52 -1.99 -15.59
CA SER A 106 9.94 -1.40 -14.31
C SER A 106 10.28 -2.45 -13.26
N THR A 107 9.66 -3.64 -13.33
CA THR A 107 9.81 -4.68 -12.31
C THR A 107 10.09 -6.06 -12.90
N LYS A 108 10.60 -6.98 -12.07
CA LYS A 108 10.83 -8.39 -12.43
C LYS A 108 9.52 -9.11 -12.77
N PHE A 109 8.47 -8.85 -11.98
CA PHE A 109 7.16 -9.48 -12.12
C PHE A 109 6.18 -8.49 -12.74
N CYS A 110 6.16 -8.40 -14.07
CA CYS A 110 5.23 -7.52 -14.77
C CYS A 110 4.73 -8.11 -16.09
N VAL A 111 3.53 -7.71 -16.46
CA VAL A 111 2.92 -7.92 -17.78
C VAL A 111 3.04 -6.60 -18.54
N ILE A 112 3.77 -6.61 -19.65
CA ILE A 112 3.93 -5.41 -20.49
C ILE A 112 2.76 -5.29 -21.45
N VAL A 113 2.10 -4.12 -21.42
CA VAL A 113 0.98 -3.78 -22.30
C VAL A 113 1.26 -2.47 -23.05
N ARG A 114 0.91 -2.43 -24.34
CA ARG A 114 1.14 -1.30 -25.25
C ARG A 114 -0.14 -0.71 -25.77
N THR A 115 -1.21 -1.51 -25.77
CA THR A 115 -2.52 -1.12 -26.29
C THR A 115 -3.62 -1.38 -25.28
N ALA A 116 -4.75 -0.71 -25.44
CA ALA A 116 -5.93 -0.93 -24.60
C ALA A 116 -6.41 -2.40 -24.66
N ASP A 117 -6.30 -3.06 -25.81
CA ASP A 117 -6.66 -4.48 -25.95
C ASP A 117 -5.71 -5.40 -25.21
N GLU A 118 -4.41 -5.12 -25.23
CA GLU A 118 -3.43 -5.87 -24.42
C GLU A 118 -3.69 -5.67 -22.93
N GLY A 119 -4.05 -4.44 -22.51
CA GLY A 119 -4.44 -4.15 -21.13
C GLY A 119 -5.65 -4.96 -20.67
N ARG A 120 -6.71 -5.03 -21.49
CA ARG A 120 -7.89 -5.86 -21.20
C ARG A 120 -7.54 -7.34 -21.06
N ARG A 121 -6.80 -7.89 -22.03
CA ARG A 121 -6.36 -9.30 -21.96
C ARG A 121 -5.47 -9.60 -20.75
N ALA A 122 -4.62 -8.68 -20.35
CA ALA A 122 -3.81 -8.83 -19.15
C ALA A 122 -4.69 -8.95 -17.89
N VAL A 123 -5.70 -8.08 -17.76
CA VAL A 123 -6.67 -8.17 -16.65
C VAL A 123 -7.42 -9.49 -16.67
N ASP A 124 -7.92 -9.93 -17.84
CA ASP A 124 -8.64 -11.20 -17.98
C ASP A 124 -7.76 -12.38 -17.53
N SER A 125 -6.52 -12.44 -17.99
CA SER A 125 -5.57 -13.49 -17.62
C SER A 125 -5.25 -13.50 -16.13
N LEU A 126 -5.11 -12.33 -15.49
CA LEU A 126 -4.87 -12.24 -14.06
C LEU A 126 -6.10 -12.65 -13.25
N ALA A 127 -7.32 -12.28 -13.70
CA ALA A 127 -8.57 -12.72 -13.10
C ALA A 127 -8.70 -14.26 -13.13
N GLU A 128 -8.36 -14.91 -14.23
CA GLU A 128 -8.33 -16.38 -14.37
C GLU A 128 -7.31 -17.04 -13.45
N LEU A 129 -6.19 -16.37 -13.16
CA LEU A 129 -5.20 -16.82 -12.17
C LEU A 129 -5.70 -16.67 -10.72
N GLY A 130 -6.86 -16.05 -10.48
CA GLY A 130 -7.47 -15.90 -9.17
C GLY A 130 -6.77 -14.85 -8.30
N VAL A 131 -6.31 -13.75 -8.90
CA VAL A 131 -5.82 -12.56 -8.16
C VAL A 131 -6.97 -11.89 -7.42
N ASN A 132 -6.66 -11.17 -6.35
CA ASN A 132 -7.66 -10.48 -5.53
C ASN A 132 -7.95 -9.06 -6.03
N PHE A 133 -6.99 -8.45 -6.73
CA PHE A 133 -7.07 -7.09 -7.29
C PHE A 133 -6.00 -6.94 -8.38
N ILE A 134 -6.05 -5.84 -9.11
CA ILE A 134 -5.07 -5.48 -10.14
C ILE A 134 -4.09 -4.44 -9.60
N LYS A 135 -2.81 -4.61 -9.85
CA LYS A 135 -1.79 -3.58 -9.61
C LYS A 135 -1.30 -3.01 -10.94
N THR A 136 -1.28 -1.69 -11.04
CA THR A 136 -0.70 -0.96 -12.18
C THR A 136 0.63 -0.32 -11.83
N HIS A 137 1.45 -0.03 -12.85
CA HIS A 137 2.69 0.74 -12.72
C HIS A 137 2.72 1.93 -13.68
N ASN A 138 3.78 2.74 -13.62
CA ASN A 138 3.82 4.09 -14.16
C ASN A 138 4.17 4.20 -15.66
N GLY A 139 4.44 3.08 -16.36
CA GLY A 139 4.96 3.09 -17.74
C GLY A 139 3.91 3.05 -18.84
N MET A 140 2.63 2.92 -18.52
CA MET A 140 1.54 2.88 -19.50
C MET A 140 1.21 4.27 -20.06
N SER A 141 0.64 4.32 -21.29
CA SER A 141 -0.05 5.54 -21.73
C SER A 141 -1.35 5.75 -20.94
N PRO A 142 -1.84 6.99 -20.81
CA PRO A 142 -3.12 7.26 -20.15
C PRO A 142 -4.29 6.46 -20.74
N GLU A 143 -4.33 6.29 -22.06
CA GLU A 143 -5.36 5.48 -22.75
C GLU A 143 -5.37 4.03 -22.25
N VAL A 144 -4.19 3.39 -22.23
CA VAL A 144 -4.02 2.00 -21.79
C VAL A 144 -4.35 1.89 -20.29
N TYR A 145 -3.87 2.83 -19.48
CA TYR A 145 -4.14 2.89 -18.04
C TYR A 145 -5.64 2.90 -17.74
N PHE A 146 -6.41 3.78 -18.38
CA PHE A 146 -7.85 3.84 -18.19
C PHE A 146 -8.59 2.62 -18.74
N ALA A 147 -8.05 1.97 -19.78
CA ALA A 147 -8.62 0.72 -20.29
C ALA A 147 -8.43 -0.44 -19.27
N VAL A 148 -7.28 -0.50 -18.60
CA VAL A 148 -7.00 -1.47 -17.51
C VAL A 148 -7.96 -1.26 -16.34
N ILE A 149 -8.16 -0.02 -15.87
CA ILE A 149 -9.10 0.28 -14.78
C ILE A 149 -10.52 -0.20 -15.12
N ARG A 150 -11.04 0.17 -16.30
CA ARG A 150 -12.38 -0.27 -16.72
C ARG A 150 -12.49 -1.79 -16.85
N ALA A 151 -11.45 -2.46 -17.36
CA ALA A 151 -11.43 -3.92 -17.47
C ALA A 151 -11.42 -4.59 -16.11
N ALA A 152 -10.64 -4.08 -15.15
CA ALA A 152 -10.60 -4.59 -13.78
C ALA A 152 -11.98 -4.49 -13.11
N HIS A 153 -12.63 -3.34 -13.21
CA HIS A 153 -13.97 -3.13 -12.62
C HIS A 153 -15.03 -4.02 -13.31
N ALA A 154 -14.95 -4.24 -14.62
CA ALA A 154 -15.83 -5.18 -15.33
C ALA A 154 -15.69 -6.64 -14.84
N ARG A 155 -14.54 -6.97 -14.22
CA ARG A 155 -14.28 -8.25 -13.55
C ARG A 155 -14.46 -8.19 -12.03
N HIS A 156 -15.04 -7.11 -11.51
CA HIS A 156 -15.20 -6.87 -10.07
C HIS A 156 -13.87 -6.89 -9.29
N LEU A 157 -12.76 -6.54 -9.95
CA LEU A 157 -11.44 -6.41 -9.34
C LEU A 157 -11.15 -4.94 -9.07
N LYS A 158 -10.64 -4.64 -7.89
CA LYS A 158 -10.11 -3.32 -7.53
C LYS A 158 -8.79 -3.05 -8.21
N VAL A 159 -8.43 -1.77 -8.29
CA VAL A 159 -7.15 -1.32 -8.84
C VAL A 159 -6.34 -0.60 -7.77
N ALA A 160 -5.20 -1.19 -7.41
CA ALA A 160 -4.14 -0.55 -6.65
C ALA A 160 -3.15 0.09 -7.64
N SER A 161 -3.01 1.39 -7.59
CA SER A 161 -2.32 2.14 -8.64
C SER A 161 -1.01 2.77 -8.17
N HIS A 162 0.12 2.29 -8.70
CA HIS A 162 1.27 3.17 -8.88
C HIS A 162 0.92 4.06 -10.06
N LEU A 163 0.64 5.32 -9.79
CA LEU A 163 0.03 6.24 -10.75
C LEU A 163 0.85 6.33 -12.05
N THR A 164 0.17 6.17 -13.20
CA THR A 164 0.87 6.30 -14.48
C THR A 164 1.30 7.75 -14.75
N ARG A 165 2.46 7.90 -15.39
CA ARG A 165 3.01 9.22 -15.70
C ARG A 165 2.07 10.01 -16.59
N GLY A 166 1.94 11.29 -16.32
CA GLY A 166 1.08 12.21 -17.09
C GLY A 166 -0.39 12.17 -16.69
N VAL A 167 -0.80 11.35 -15.71
CA VAL A 167 -2.16 11.34 -15.16
C VAL A 167 -2.11 11.87 -13.73
N PRO A 168 -2.73 13.03 -13.43
CA PRO A 168 -2.83 13.52 -12.05
C PRO A 168 -3.74 12.63 -11.19
N VAL A 169 -3.47 12.57 -9.87
CA VAL A 169 -4.22 11.74 -8.93
C VAL A 169 -5.72 11.98 -8.95
N TRP A 170 -6.15 13.23 -9.10
CA TRP A 170 -7.59 13.58 -9.17
C TRP A 170 -8.27 13.08 -10.45
N VAL A 171 -7.54 12.98 -11.58
CA VAL A 171 -8.07 12.39 -12.81
C VAL A 171 -8.19 10.88 -12.68
N ALA A 172 -7.21 10.23 -12.06
CA ALA A 172 -7.26 8.80 -11.79
C ALA A 172 -8.35 8.46 -10.76
N ALA A 173 -8.53 9.29 -9.72
CA ALA A 173 -9.61 9.15 -8.73
C ALA A 173 -11.00 9.24 -9.39
N ASP A 174 -11.23 10.24 -10.27
CA ASP A 174 -12.47 10.35 -11.04
C ASP A 174 -12.71 9.15 -11.98
N SER A 175 -11.66 8.42 -12.33
CA SER A 175 -11.74 7.20 -13.16
C SER A 175 -11.94 5.92 -12.36
N GLY A 176 -12.04 6.02 -11.04
CA GLY A 176 -12.37 4.90 -10.15
C GLY A 176 -11.18 4.10 -9.64
N VAL A 177 -9.98 4.65 -9.57
CA VAL A 177 -8.87 3.98 -8.89
C VAL A 177 -9.21 3.74 -7.42
N ASP A 178 -9.01 2.53 -6.92
CA ASP A 178 -9.43 2.11 -5.57
C ASP A 178 -8.38 2.37 -4.49
N SER A 179 -7.09 2.41 -4.85
CA SER A 179 -6.02 2.90 -3.97
C SER A 179 -4.84 3.44 -4.76
N PHE A 180 -4.18 4.44 -4.19
CA PHE A 180 -2.97 5.06 -4.73
C PHE A 180 -1.78 4.64 -3.88
N GLU A 181 -0.80 4.07 -4.54
CA GLU A 181 0.43 3.62 -3.91
C GLU A 181 1.49 4.72 -4.03
N HIS A 182 2.30 4.86 -2.98
CA HIS A 182 3.43 5.78 -2.91
C HIS A 182 3.05 7.27 -2.99
N ALA A 183 3.13 7.97 -1.87
CA ALA A 183 2.77 9.38 -1.80
C ALA A 183 3.59 10.29 -2.75
N ALA A 184 4.85 9.93 -3.06
CA ALA A 184 5.66 10.71 -3.98
C ALA A 184 5.14 10.60 -5.42
N GLU A 185 4.88 9.40 -5.91
CA GLU A 185 4.46 9.15 -7.29
C GLU A 185 3.01 9.55 -7.51
N SER A 186 2.13 9.27 -6.54
CA SER A 186 0.71 9.56 -6.68
C SER A 186 0.37 11.01 -6.36
N MET A 187 0.76 11.49 -5.19
CA MET A 187 0.37 12.80 -4.71
C MET A 187 1.37 13.90 -5.14
N LEU A 188 2.65 13.79 -4.71
CA LEU A 188 3.63 14.83 -4.97
C LEU A 188 3.83 15.11 -6.46
N SER A 189 3.82 14.07 -7.31
CA SER A 189 4.03 14.25 -8.75
C SER A 189 2.81 14.78 -9.51
N SER A 190 1.61 14.76 -8.92
CA SER A 190 0.38 15.14 -9.61
C SER A 190 0.35 16.58 -10.14
N PRO A 191 0.85 17.61 -9.43
CA PRO A 191 0.95 18.95 -9.99
C PRO A 191 1.86 19.05 -11.23
N LEU A 192 2.92 18.22 -11.30
CA LEU A 192 3.77 18.12 -12.49
C LEU A 192 2.99 17.57 -13.68
N TYR A 193 2.22 16.50 -13.46
CA TYR A 193 1.40 15.85 -14.51
C TYR A 193 0.25 16.74 -15.00
N ALA A 194 -0.24 17.64 -14.15
CA ALA A 194 -1.26 18.61 -14.51
C ALA A 194 -0.72 19.89 -15.16
N GLY A 195 0.60 20.06 -15.21
CA GLY A 195 1.23 21.28 -15.68
C GLY A 195 1.17 22.46 -14.72
N TYR A 196 0.81 22.24 -13.45
CA TYR A 196 0.78 23.25 -12.37
C TYR A 196 2.15 23.52 -11.75
N ALA A 197 3.10 22.62 -11.97
CA ALA A 197 4.48 22.71 -11.52
C ALA A 197 5.41 22.16 -12.61
N ARG A 198 6.67 22.60 -12.61
CA ARG A 198 7.74 22.12 -13.53
C ARG A 198 8.82 21.35 -12.79
N THR A 199 8.93 21.58 -11.48
CA THR A 199 9.92 20.96 -10.60
C THR A 199 9.26 20.36 -9.36
N ILE A 200 9.95 19.48 -8.67
CA ILE A 200 9.50 18.90 -7.40
C ILE A 200 9.27 19.99 -6.35
N GLU A 201 10.13 21.01 -6.30
CA GLU A 201 9.98 22.11 -5.33
C GLU A 201 8.73 22.97 -5.64
N GLU A 202 8.44 23.21 -6.91
CA GLU A 202 7.20 23.87 -7.30
C GLU A 202 5.98 23.00 -6.98
N ALA A 203 6.07 21.69 -7.15
CA ALA A 203 5.00 20.75 -6.76
C ALA A 203 4.75 20.75 -5.24
N LYS A 204 5.81 20.77 -4.43
CA LYS A 204 5.71 20.94 -2.97
C LYS A 204 5.04 22.26 -2.60
N ALA A 205 5.44 23.36 -3.26
CA ALA A 205 4.83 24.68 -3.05
C ALA A 205 3.36 24.70 -3.45
N TRP A 206 3.00 24.05 -4.57
CA TRP A 206 1.62 23.93 -5.02
C TRP A 206 0.75 23.21 -3.99
N TRP A 207 1.24 22.07 -3.46
CA TRP A 207 0.50 21.35 -2.43
C TRP A 207 0.33 22.18 -1.14
N ARG A 208 1.25 23.09 -0.81
CA ARG A 208 1.14 24.01 0.34
C ARG A 208 0.27 25.24 0.07
N SER A 209 -0.22 25.42 -1.15
CA SER A 209 -1.05 26.55 -1.54
C SER A 209 -2.54 26.30 -1.22
N PRO A 210 -3.40 27.36 -1.22
CA PRO A 210 -4.85 27.20 -1.09
C PRO A 210 -5.47 26.28 -2.16
N ALA A 211 -4.88 26.23 -3.37
CA ALA A 211 -5.32 25.29 -4.42
C ALA A 211 -5.04 23.83 -4.03
N GLY A 212 -3.88 23.55 -3.44
CA GLY A 212 -3.53 22.23 -2.90
C GLY A 212 -4.46 21.83 -1.75
N ASP A 213 -4.77 22.74 -0.82
CA ASP A 213 -5.73 22.49 0.26
C ASP A 213 -7.12 22.12 -0.28
N THR A 214 -7.61 22.91 -1.25
CA THR A 214 -8.88 22.66 -1.91
C THR A 214 -8.90 21.27 -2.58
N MET A 215 -7.80 20.87 -3.21
CA MET A 215 -7.66 19.57 -3.85
C MET A 215 -7.65 18.44 -2.82
N LEU A 216 -6.93 18.57 -1.71
CA LEU A 216 -6.95 17.56 -0.63
C LEU A 216 -8.36 17.37 -0.09
N VAL A 217 -9.10 18.45 0.18
CA VAL A 217 -10.51 18.38 0.62
C VAL A 217 -11.39 17.68 -0.43
N ARG A 218 -11.21 17.99 -1.72
CA ARG A 218 -11.92 17.29 -2.80
C ARG A 218 -11.66 15.80 -2.79
N LEU A 219 -10.40 15.39 -2.73
CA LEU A 219 -9.97 13.98 -2.71
C LEU A 219 -10.47 13.26 -1.45
N GLY A 220 -10.46 13.94 -0.29
CA GLY A 220 -11.02 13.40 0.95
C GLY A 220 -12.52 13.13 0.85
N ARG A 221 -13.29 14.04 0.23
CA ARG A 221 -14.73 13.83 -0.01
C ARG A 221 -15.02 12.66 -0.97
N GLN A 222 -14.10 12.32 -1.83
CA GLN A 222 -14.19 11.15 -2.71
C GLN A 222 -13.79 9.85 -1.99
N HIS A 223 -13.36 9.95 -0.72
CA HIS A 223 -12.89 8.79 0.08
C HIS A 223 -11.79 8.00 -0.62
N ILE A 224 -10.88 8.70 -1.32
CA ILE A 224 -9.74 8.01 -1.92
C ILE A 224 -8.89 7.35 -0.84
N VAL A 225 -8.22 6.28 -1.23
CA VAL A 225 -7.32 5.52 -0.36
C VAL A 225 -5.89 5.73 -0.83
N VAL A 226 -4.98 6.05 0.09
CA VAL A 226 -3.56 6.23 -0.21
C VAL A 226 -2.73 5.38 0.73
N ASP A 227 -1.80 4.62 0.17
CA ASP A 227 -0.73 3.96 0.89
C ASP A 227 0.55 4.76 0.70
N PRO A 228 0.99 5.57 1.69
CA PRO A 228 2.08 6.51 1.50
C PRO A 228 3.46 5.86 1.40
N THR A 229 3.66 4.69 2.02
CA THR A 229 4.94 3.96 2.06
C THR A 229 6.14 4.84 2.48
N LEU A 230 5.98 5.62 3.55
CA LEU A 230 6.98 6.58 4.03
C LEU A 230 8.31 5.91 4.37
N VAL A 231 8.26 4.70 4.95
CA VAL A 231 9.45 3.93 5.32
C VAL A 231 10.38 3.67 4.13
N THR A 232 9.82 3.47 2.93
CA THR A 232 10.59 3.28 1.69
C THR A 232 11.39 4.53 1.32
N TYR A 233 10.78 5.71 1.36
CA TYR A 233 11.48 6.98 1.06
C TYR A 233 12.53 7.31 2.09
N ARG A 234 12.28 7.04 3.36
CA ARG A 234 13.30 7.14 4.41
C ARG A 234 14.44 6.16 4.15
N GLY A 235 14.13 4.91 3.78
CA GLY A 235 15.11 3.90 3.40
C GLY A 235 15.98 4.36 2.23
N VAL A 236 15.38 4.90 1.18
CA VAL A 236 16.11 5.48 0.03
C VAL A 236 17.05 6.61 0.49
N ALA A 237 16.56 7.57 1.29
CA ALA A 237 17.39 8.64 1.81
C ALA A 237 18.59 8.10 2.60
N MET A 238 18.37 7.11 3.45
CA MET A 238 19.40 6.52 4.31
C MET A 238 20.38 5.61 3.56
N SER A 239 20.06 5.16 2.35
CA SER A 239 20.97 4.37 1.49
C SER A 239 22.10 5.21 0.88
N TYR A 240 21.93 6.53 0.82
CA TYR A 240 22.99 7.45 0.36
C TYR A 240 23.95 7.79 1.50
N PRO A 241 25.25 7.98 1.21
CA PRO A 241 26.19 8.53 2.20
C PRO A 241 25.77 9.97 2.58
N PRO A 242 26.21 10.47 3.76
CA PRO A 242 25.99 11.88 4.14
C PRO A 242 26.44 12.84 3.03
N GLY A 243 25.57 13.78 2.63
CA GLY A 243 25.84 14.74 1.56
C GLY A 243 24.58 15.21 0.85
N ALA A 244 24.75 15.99 -0.21
CA ALA A 244 23.68 16.70 -0.89
C ALA A 244 22.54 15.78 -1.41
N GLU A 245 22.86 14.58 -1.91
CA GLU A 245 21.84 13.62 -2.39
C GLU A 245 20.99 13.10 -1.24
N ARG A 246 21.62 12.68 -0.13
CA ARG A 246 20.91 12.27 1.07
C ARG A 246 20.03 13.38 1.62
N ASP A 247 20.56 14.61 1.67
CA ASP A 247 19.82 15.77 2.18
C ASP A 247 18.63 16.11 1.29
N ALA A 248 18.75 15.98 -0.03
CA ALA A 248 17.64 16.17 -0.97
C ALA A 248 16.53 15.14 -0.77
N TRP A 249 16.90 13.86 -0.59
CA TRP A 249 15.94 12.80 -0.28
C TRP A 249 15.28 12.98 1.08
N LEU A 250 16.04 13.37 2.12
CA LEU A 250 15.49 13.68 3.44
C LEU A 250 14.54 14.88 3.40
N ASN A 251 14.84 15.90 2.59
CA ASN A 251 13.91 17.02 2.38
C ASN A 251 12.62 16.58 1.70
N THR A 252 12.70 15.69 0.72
CA THR A 252 11.51 15.11 0.08
C THR A 252 10.74 14.24 1.07
N PHE A 253 11.39 13.38 1.83
CA PHE A 253 10.76 12.54 2.85
C PHE A 253 10.00 13.39 3.89
N ARG A 254 10.59 14.44 4.46
CA ARG A 254 9.93 15.35 5.40
C ARG A 254 8.68 16.01 4.79
N PHE A 255 8.75 16.36 3.51
CA PHE A 255 7.58 16.88 2.81
C PHE A 255 6.48 15.80 2.67
N LEU A 256 6.84 14.55 2.41
CA LEU A 256 5.86 13.45 2.33
C LEU A 256 5.20 13.17 3.68
N GLU A 257 5.94 13.27 4.80
CA GLU A 257 5.36 13.21 6.15
C GLU A 257 4.35 14.35 6.36
N GLU A 258 4.73 15.60 6.04
CA GLU A 258 3.83 16.77 6.10
C GLU A 258 2.56 16.55 5.25
N LEU A 259 2.74 16.10 4.00
CA LEU A 259 1.64 15.86 3.07
C LEU A 259 0.73 14.73 3.55
N THR A 260 1.29 13.66 4.11
CA THR A 260 0.54 12.54 4.67
C THR A 260 -0.36 12.99 5.83
N GLY A 261 0.15 13.77 6.76
CA GLY A 261 -0.66 14.36 7.82
C GLY A 261 -1.77 15.30 7.31
N ARG A 262 -1.51 16.04 6.23
CA ARG A 262 -2.53 16.89 5.58
C ARG A 262 -3.59 16.06 4.85
N MET A 263 -3.20 14.97 4.18
CA MET A 263 -4.13 14.00 3.58
C MET A 263 -5.08 13.43 4.63
N HIS A 264 -4.53 12.97 5.76
CA HIS A 264 -5.33 12.45 6.88
C HIS A 264 -6.35 13.47 7.38
N ARG A 265 -5.91 14.71 7.68
CA ARG A 265 -6.83 15.80 8.13
C ARG A 265 -7.88 16.18 7.10
N ALA A 266 -7.64 15.96 5.82
CA ALA A 266 -8.59 16.17 4.73
C ALA A 266 -9.60 15.01 4.55
N GLY A 267 -9.48 13.92 5.33
CA GLY A 267 -10.36 12.76 5.27
C GLY A 267 -9.98 11.71 4.22
N ILE A 268 -8.78 11.78 3.68
CA ILE A 268 -8.22 10.73 2.81
C ILE A 268 -7.93 9.52 3.69
N VAL A 269 -8.36 8.34 3.28
CA VAL A 269 -8.13 7.09 4.00
C VAL A 269 -6.68 6.64 3.78
N LEU A 270 -5.93 6.46 4.86
CA LEU A 270 -4.56 5.98 4.78
C LEU A 270 -4.48 4.47 5.04
N LEU A 271 -3.59 3.80 4.31
CA LEU A 271 -3.12 2.44 4.58
C LEU A 271 -1.67 2.52 5.08
N ALA A 272 -1.21 1.47 5.74
CA ALA A 272 0.18 1.33 6.14
C ALA A 272 0.80 0.14 5.38
N GLY A 273 1.67 0.45 4.44
CA GLY A 273 2.41 -0.51 3.64
C GLY A 273 3.92 -0.31 3.75
N SER A 274 4.67 -1.39 3.85
CA SER A 274 6.12 -1.32 4.06
C SER A 274 6.94 -1.30 2.77
N ASP A 275 6.36 -1.73 1.65
CA ASP A 275 6.99 -1.81 0.32
C ASP A 275 8.39 -2.49 0.36
N PHE A 276 8.48 -3.62 1.03
CA PHE A 276 9.72 -4.37 1.03
C PHE A 276 9.88 -5.13 -0.30
N VAL A 277 10.97 -4.87 -1.02
CA VAL A 277 11.23 -5.46 -2.35
C VAL A 277 12.53 -6.26 -2.42
N ALA A 278 13.47 -6.03 -1.50
CA ALA A 278 14.76 -6.69 -1.51
C ALA A 278 15.32 -6.86 -0.10
N PRO A 279 16.08 -7.94 0.16
CA PRO A 279 16.81 -8.10 1.42
C PRO A 279 17.75 -6.93 1.66
N GLY A 280 17.73 -6.39 2.88
CA GLY A 280 18.61 -5.31 3.31
C GLY A 280 18.39 -4.97 4.77
N GLU A 281 19.32 -4.22 5.37
CA GLU A 281 19.21 -3.81 6.77
C GLU A 281 18.12 -2.78 7.01
N LEU A 282 17.78 -1.99 5.99
CA LEU A 282 16.84 -0.86 6.10
C LEU A 282 15.38 -1.29 5.94
N VAL A 283 15.11 -2.30 5.10
CA VAL A 283 13.76 -2.78 4.83
C VAL A 283 13.67 -4.27 5.17
N VAL A 284 12.99 -4.58 6.25
CA VAL A 284 12.80 -5.95 6.76
C VAL A 284 11.31 -6.24 6.89
N PRO A 285 10.79 -7.32 6.27
CA PRO A 285 9.38 -7.70 6.36
C PRO A 285 8.88 -7.73 7.80
N GLY A 286 7.77 -7.05 8.06
CA GLY A 286 7.16 -6.90 9.38
C GLY A 286 7.77 -5.80 10.24
N ARG A 287 9.10 -5.72 10.41
CA ARG A 287 9.74 -4.60 11.13
C ARG A 287 9.47 -3.27 10.43
N SER A 288 9.53 -3.25 9.10
CA SER A 288 9.28 -2.03 8.32
C SER A 288 7.84 -1.55 8.41
N LEU A 289 6.88 -2.46 8.61
CA LEU A 289 5.50 -2.06 8.91
C LEU A 289 5.39 -1.34 10.25
N LEU A 290 6.07 -1.83 11.29
CA LEU A 290 6.10 -1.12 12.59
C LEU A 290 6.73 0.26 12.47
N GLU A 291 7.73 0.39 11.62
CA GLU A 291 8.33 1.69 11.31
C GLU A 291 7.38 2.60 10.53
N GLU A 292 6.63 2.08 9.55
CA GLU A 292 5.62 2.85 8.82
C GLU A 292 4.53 3.37 9.77
N ILE A 293 4.03 2.54 10.68
CA ILE A 293 3.07 2.96 11.72
C ILE A 293 3.62 4.15 12.52
N ARG A 294 4.89 4.07 12.97
CA ARG A 294 5.54 5.16 13.69
C ARG A 294 5.65 6.44 12.85
N LEU A 295 5.98 6.32 11.56
CA LEU A 295 6.06 7.46 10.65
C LEU A 295 4.69 8.10 10.39
N LEU A 296 3.62 7.31 10.38
CA LEU A 296 2.25 7.83 10.33
C LEU A 296 1.93 8.64 11.61
N GLU A 297 2.33 8.16 12.79
CA GLU A 297 2.19 8.92 14.05
C GLU A 297 2.99 10.23 13.99
N GLU A 298 4.24 10.20 13.51
CA GLU A 298 5.07 11.40 13.30
C GLU A 298 4.46 12.38 12.29
N SER A 299 3.70 11.86 11.33
CA SER A 299 2.92 12.66 10.37
C SER A 299 1.68 13.33 10.99
N GLY A 300 1.33 12.99 12.24
CA GLY A 300 0.26 13.61 13.01
C GLY A 300 -1.01 12.75 13.17
N LEU A 301 -0.97 11.46 12.83
CA LEU A 301 -2.02 10.51 13.19
C LEU A 301 -1.91 10.17 14.68
N THR A 302 -3.03 9.94 15.34
CA THR A 302 -3.02 9.31 16.67
C THR A 302 -2.56 7.86 16.56
N HIS A 303 -2.06 7.29 17.65
CA HIS A 303 -1.67 5.88 17.69
C HIS A 303 -2.77 4.94 17.19
N ARG A 304 -4.02 5.22 17.56
CA ARG A 304 -5.17 4.43 17.10
C ARG A 304 -5.36 4.54 15.58
N GLU A 305 -5.30 5.74 15.00
CA GLU A 305 -5.47 5.95 13.56
C GLU A 305 -4.34 5.31 12.75
N ALA A 306 -3.10 5.35 13.24
CA ALA A 306 -1.96 4.68 12.62
C ALA A 306 -2.10 3.14 12.66
N LEU A 307 -2.61 2.59 13.78
CA LEU A 307 -2.95 1.17 13.87
C LEU A 307 -4.13 0.81 12.96
N ASP A 308 -5.14 1.66 12.85
CA ASP A 308 -6.27 1.45 11.94
C ASP A 308 -5.80 1.43 10.47
N ALA A 309 -4.81 2.25 10.10
CA ALA A 309 -4.18 2.22 8.78
C ALA A 309 -3.45 0.89 8.49
N ALA A 310 -2.86 0.26 9.52
CA ALA A 310 -2.19 -1.03 9.43
C ALA A 310 -3.11 -2.22 9.79
N SER A 311 -4.41 -2.06 9.82
CA SER A 311 -5.33 -3.13 10.22
C SER A 311 -6.69 -3.00 9.54
N ILE A 312 -7.65 -2.37 10.20
CA ILE A 312 -9.05 -2.35 9.74
C ILE A 312 -9.23 -1.63 8.40
N ASN A 313 -8.42 -0.60 8.08
CA ASN A 313 -8.50 0.08 6.79
C ASN A 313 -8.08 -0.85 5.66
N VAL A 314 -7.04 -1.68 5.85
CA VAL A 314 -6.61 -2.68 4.86
C VAL A 314 -7.70 -3.73 4.65
N VAL A 315 -8.26 -4.26 5.74
CA VAL A 315 -9.34 -5.26 5.68
C VAL A 315 -10.56 -4.67 4.95
N ARG A 316 -11.00 -3.47 5.32
CA ARG A 316 -12.11 -2.79 4.65
C ARG A 316 -11.84 -2.56 3.15
N TRP A 317 -10.59 -2.24 2.79
CA TRP A 317 -10.23 -2.10 1.38
C TRP A 317 -10.33 -3.43 0.65
N LEU A 318 -9.90 -4.53 1.26
CA LEU A 318 -9.95 -5.87 0.66
C LEU A 318 -11.39 -6.39 0.54
N GLU A 319 -12.27 -6.13 1.52
CA GLU A 319 -13.63 -6.68 1.59
C GLU A 319 -14.69 -5.86 0.83
N LYS A 320 -14.56 -4.52 0.75
CA LYS A 320 -15.52 -3.68 0.01
C LYS A 320 -15.48 -4.05 -1.48
N ARG A 321 -16.56 -4.60 -1.96
CA ARG A 321 -16.86 -4.83 -3.38
C ARG A 321 -17.67 -3.68 -3.95
#